data_33ca113a8840f3c01d735b71ac585605
#
_entry.id   33ca113a8840f3c01d735b71ac585605
#
_cell.length_a   1.000
_cell.length_b   1.000
_cell.length_c   1.000
_cell.angle_alpha   90.00
_cell.angle_beta   90.00
_cell.angle_gamma   90.00
#
_symmetry.space_group_name_H-M   'P 1'
#
loop_
_entity.id
_entity.type
_entity.pdbx_description
1 polymer ?
#
loop_
_entity_poly.entity_id
_entity_poly.type
_entity_poly.pdbx_seq_one_letter_code
_entity_poly.pdbx_strand_id
1 'polypeptide(L)'
;MDHEALRIWSKRAADWAADYHASLRDRPVRAPLDPGAVARKLPPSPPETAEPMERIWADFQAIVPDGMTHWQHPRFFAYFPANAAPASMLAEQLVNAMACNALIWQTSPAATEIEQVMVDWLRQALGLPEGFVGTIHDSATNATLSAVLTMRERALGWRGLDEGLSGAPALRFYASAETHSSVDKAIRVAGIGQRNLVKVPTDATRAMTGAALAAAIAADRAAGLVPAGVILCAGGTSVGAFDRIADCVAVAQAEGLPTHVDAAWAGSAMICPEFRPLWAGVEGADSIVFNPHKWLGAQFDCSVQFLKDPGAQVRTLGLRPTYLETAGREEIVNFNEWTVPLGRRFRALKLWFVLRAYGLDGLRQRIRDHVRWAVAARDRLAALPGVEIVTEPRLSLFSFALETDAATEALLQRINDDGRVYLTQSRVDGRFVIRVQVGSFDCREEDVMLLSKTVQEMLASCSSGPLPSR
;
A
#
# COMPACT_ATOMS: atom_id res chain seq x y z
N MET A 1 35.51 3.39 -8.99
CA MET A 1 35.47 3.14 -7.52
C MET A 1 35.83 1.67 -7.28
N ASP A 2 36.86 1.41 -6.49
CA ASP A 2 37.24 0.05 -6.07
C ASP A 2 36.55 -0.38 -4.75
N HIS A 3 36.83 -1.57 -4.27
CA HIS A 3 36.16 -2.11 -3.06
C HIS A 3 36.60 -1.39 -1.77
N GLU A 4 37.78 -0.78 -1.72
CA GLU A 4 38.20 0.00 -0.54
C GLU A 4 37.47 1.36 -0.51
N ALA A 5 37.37 2.03 -1.64
CA ALA A 5 36.57 3.24 -1.78
C ALA A 5 35.06 2.94 -1.48
N LEU A 6 34.54 1.80 -1.96
CA LEU A 6 33.18 1.37 -1.62
C LEU A 6 32.99 1.23 -0.10
N ARG A 7 33.96 0.64 0.61
CA ARG A 7 33.91 0.50 2.07
C ARG A 7 33.83 1.85 2.78
N ILE A 8 34.65 2.80 2.36
CA ILE A 8 34.69 4.17 2.93
C ILE A 8 33.34 4.86 2.73
N TRP A 9 32.84 4.86 1.50
CA TRP A 9 31.58 5.54 1.16
C TRP A 9 30.35 4.87 1.74
N SER A 10 30.35 3.54 1.88
CA SER A 10 29.26 2.80 2.55
C SER A 10 29.15 3.17 4.03
N LYS A 11 30.27 3.32 4.75
CA LYS A 11 30.26 3.81 6.13
C LYS A 11 29.68 5.21 6.22
N ARG A 12 30.14 6.11 5.35
CA ARG A 12 29.63 7.48 5.30
C ARG A 12 28.13 7.56 4.96
N ALA A 13 27.66 6.69 4.07
CA ALA A 13 26.24 6.59 3.74
C ALA A 13 25.41 6.05 4.92
N ALA A 14 25.95 5.10 5.69
CA ALA A 14 25.29 4.57 6.87
C ALA A 14 25.17 5.64 7.98
N ASP A 15 26.24 6.38 8.24
CA ASP A 15 26.24 7.50 9.19
C ASP A 15 25.22 8.57 8.76
N TRP A 16 25.26 8.98 7.48
CA TRP A 16 24.30 9.93 6.93
C TRP A 16 22.84 9.45 7.07
N ALA A 17 22.57 8.17 6.84
CA ALA A 17 21.22 7.62 6.96
C ALA A 17 20.71 7.70 8.41
N ALA A 18 21.57 7.40 9.39
CA ALA A 18 21.25 7.52 10.81
C ALA A 18 20.95 8.99 11.20
N ASP A 19 21.82 9.92 10.77
CA ASP A 19 21.68 11.38 11.04
C ASP A 19 20.42 11.94 10.35
N TYR A 20 20.13 11.49 9.10
CA TYR A 20 18.92 11.87 8.39
C TYR A 20 17.66 11.50 9.19
N HIS A 21 17.56 10.26 9.64
CA HIS A 21 16.40 9.81 10.44
C HIS A 21 16.32 10.52 11.79
N ALA A 22 17.45 10.73 12.47
CA ALA A 22 17.51 11.47 13.74
C ALA A 22 17.03 12.93 13.59
N SER A 23 17.33 13.56 12.45
CA SER A 23 17.00 14.97 12.18
C SER A 23 15.60 15.20 11.57
N LEU A 24 14.80 14.14 11.29
CA LEU A 24 13.53 14.29 10.59
C LEU A 24 12.55 15.25 11.34
N ARG A 25 12.47 15.18 12.66
CA ARG A 25 11.58 16.05 13.46
C ARG A 25 11.90 17.54 13.36
N ASP A 26 13.14 17.89 12.99
CA ASP A 26 13.61 19.27 12.84
C ASP A 26 13.44 19.80 11.41
N ARG A 27 12.97 18.96 10.49
CA ARG A 27 12.74 19.30 9.07
C ARG A 27 11.25 19.59 8.81
N PRO A 28 10.91 20.40 7.81
CA PRO A 28 9.54 20.45 7.31
C PRO A 28 9.18 19.08 6.71
N VAL A 29 7.94 18.63 6.92
CA VAL A 29 7.50 17.33 6.40
C VAL A 29 7.49 17.30 4.87
N ARG A 30 7.04 18.42 4.25
CA ARG A 30 6.94 18.58 2.79
C ARG A 30 8.01 19.53 2.28
N ALA A 31 8.66 19.17 1.17
CA ALA A 31 9.55 20.09 0.48
C ALA A 31 8.77 21.29 -0.11
N PRO A 32 9.11 22.53 0.25
CA PRO A 32 8.45 23.72 -0.28
C PRO A 32 9.09 24.16 -1.60
N LEU A 33 9.02 23.33 -2.63
CA LEU A 33 9.68 23.57 -3.92
C LEU A 33 8.69 23.76 -5.05
N ASP A 34 9.02 24.67 -5.97
CA ASP A 34 8.32 24.81 -7.23
C ASP A 34 8.73 23.71 -8.24
N PRO A 35 7.84 23.32 -9.16
CA PRO A 35 8.18 22.40 -10.23
C PRO A 35 9.44 22.84 -11.01
N GLY A 36 10.35 21.89 -11.21
CA GLY A 36 11.62 22.10 -11.90
C GLY A 36 12.76 22.64 -11.03
N ALA A 37 12.53 22.99 -9.75
CA ALA A 37 13.57 23.55 -8.88
C ALA A 37 14.76 22.59 -8.70
N VAL A 38 14.50 21.29 -8.58
CA VAL A 38 15.55 20.26 -8.48
C VAL A 38 16.26 20.08 -9.83
N ALA A 39 15.51 19.97 -10.93
CA ALA A 39 16.07 19.77 -12.24
C ALA A 39 17.05 20.88 -12.66
N ARG A 40 16.75 22.13 -12.29
CA ARG A 40 17.64 23.28 -12.55
C ARG A 40 18.99 23.24 -11.82
N LYS A 41 19.09 22.43 -10.76
CA LYS A 41 20.35 22.23 -10.03
C LYS A 41 21.24 21.13 -10.63
N LEU A 42 20.71 20.35 -11.57
CA LEU A 42 21.45 19.27 -12.22
C LEU A 42 22.09 19.77 -13.53
N PRO A 43 23.24 19.20 -13.93
CA PRO A 43 23.83 19.49 -15.24
C PRO A 43 22.84 19.14 -16.38
N PRO A 44 22.87 19.87 -17.51
CA PRO A 44 21.98 19.63 -18.65
C PRO A 44 22.35 18.36 -19.46
N SER A 45 23.52 17.82 -19.26
CA SER A 45 24.03 16.62 -19.95
C SER A 45 24.81 15.72 -19.00
N PRO A 46 24.96 14.42 -19.30
CA PRO A 46 25.82 13.53 -18.53
C PRO A 46 27.28 13.99 -18.62
N PRO A 47 28.12 13.72 -17.59
CA PRO A 47 29.53 14.03 -17.64
C PRO A 47 30.25 13.11 -18.66
N GLU A 48 31.13 13.67 -19.51
CA GLU A 48 31.94 12.92 -20.45
C GLU A 48 33.05 12.12 -19.75
N THR A 49 33.49 12.56 -18.59
CA THR A 49 34.51 11.90 -17.79
C THR A 49 34.04 11.61 -16.39
N ALA A 50 34.62 10.59 -15.75
CA ALA A 50 34.27 10.24 -14.37
C ALA A 50 34.56 11.40 -13.41
N GLU A 51 33.66 11.61 -12.49
CA GLU A 51 33.78 12.60 -11.41
C GLU A 51 34.20 11.92 -10.09
N PRO A 52 34.94 12.61 -9.20
CA PRO A 52 35.25 12.08 -7.88
C PRO A 52 33.99 11.95 -7.00
N MET A 53 34.00 10.89 -6.19
CA MET A 53 32.84 10.61 -5.30
C MET A 53 32.54 11.75 -4.30
N GLU A 54 33.58 12.48 -3.90
CA GLU A 54 33.43 13.66 -3.01
C GLU A 54 32.52 14.71 -3.62
N ARG A 55 32.63 14.95 -4.93
CA ARG A 55 31.79 15.89 -5.66
C ARG A 55 30.35 15.36 -5.75
N ILE A 56 30.19 14.10 -6.18
CA ILE A 56 28.88 13.45 -6.30
C ILE A 56 28.14 13.46 -4.93
N TRP A 57 28.89 13.20 -3.86
CA TRP A 57 28.36 13.23 -2.51
C TRP A 57 27.94 14.64 -2.06
N ALA A 58 28.75 15.67 -2.38
CA ALA A 58 28.41 17.05 -2.08
C ALA A 58 27.15 17.50 -2.83
N ASP A 59 27.05 17.15 -4.12
CA ASP A 59 25.86 17.43 -4.93
C ASP A 59 24.62 16.71 -4.38
N PHE A 60 24.74 15.43 -4.00
CA PHE A 60 23.66 14.70 -3.33
C PHE A 60 23.18 15.44 -2.08
N GLN A 61 24.10 15.84 -1.19
CA GLN A 61 23.74 16.54 0.06
C GLN A 61 23.07 17.90 -0.18
N ALA A 62 23.50 18.63 -1.22
CA ALA A 62 22.99 19.97 -1.54
C ALA A 62 21.66 19.95 -2.32
N ILE A 63 21.36 18.84 -3.01
CA ILE A 63 20.22 18.80 -3.95
C ILE A 63 19.10 17.91 -3.43
N VAL A 64 19.41 16.68 -2.97
CA VAL A 64 18.40 15.65 -2.82
C VAL A 64 17.58 15.76 -1.52
N PRO A 65 18.19 15.89 -0.31
CA PRO A 65 17.42 15.86 0.94
C PRO A 65 16.39 16.98 1.03
N ASP A 66 16.74 18.19 0.64
CA ASP A 66 15.84 19.35 0.68
C ASP A 66 14.78 19.33 -0.43
N GLY A 67 14.98 18.48 -1.44
CA GLY A 67 14.01 18.23 -2.51
C GLY A 67 12.95 17.18 -2.20
N MET A 68 13.03 16.53 -1.06
CA MET A 68 12.16 15.40 -0.70
C MET A 68 11.01 15.81 0.21
N THR A 69 9.81 15.32 -0.07
CA THR A 69 8.78 15.16 0.96
C THR A 69 9.17 13.95 1.79
N HIS A 70 9.37 14.15 3.09
CA HIS A 70 9.94 13.13 3.96
C HIS A 70 8.88 12.11 4.40
N TRP A 71 8.71 11.05 3.62
CA TRP A 71 7.74 9.97 3.91
C TRP A 71 7.98 9.27 5.24
N GLN A 72 9.23 9.27 5.75
CA GLN A 72 9.58 8.71 7.04
C GLN A 72 9.40 9.69 8.20
N HIS A 73 8.96 10.93 7.93
CA HIS A 73 8.76 11.92 8.97
C HIS A 73 7.66 11.46 9.95
N PRO A 74 7.90 11.48 11.28
CA PRO A 74 6.91 11.03 12.27
C PRO A 74 5.55 11.75 12.20
N ARG A 75 5.52 12.96 11.64
CA ARG A 75 4.34 13.82 11.46
C ARG A 75 3.81 13.84 10.02
N PHE A 76 4.15 12.82 9.24
CA PHE A 76 3.54 12.57 7.93
C PHE A 76 2.20 11.84 8.16
N PHE A 77 1.10 12.59 8.20
CA PHE A 77 -0.26 12.08 8.40
C PHE A 77 -1.09 12.03 7.12
N ALA A 78 -0.46 12.31 5.97
CA ALA A 78 -1.06 12.24 4.65
C ALA A 78 -1.07 10.80 4.10
N TYR A 79 -1.87 10.54 3.10
CA TYR A 79 -1.93 9.25 2.37
C TYR A 79 -1.98 8.03 3.31
N PHE A 80 -1.20 6.98 2.98
CA PHE A 80 -0.76 5.92 3.88
C PHE A 80 0.76 5.93 3.92
N PRO A 81 1.40 5.62 5.06
CA PRO A 81 2.85 5.67 5.15
C PRO A 81 3.51 4.66 4.19
N ALA A 82 4.69 5.02 3.69
CA ALA A 82 5.64 4.09 3.08
C ALA A 82 6.77 3.89 4.08
N ASN A 83 6.55 3.07 5.09
CA ASN A 83 7.43 2.93 6.23
C ASN A 83 8.79 2.29 5.88
N ALA A 84 9.81 2.63 6.66
CA ALA A 84 11.13 2.03 6.63
C ALA A 84 11.69 1.93 8.06
N ALA A 85 11.35 0.84 8.75
CA ALA A 85 11.93 0.57 10.06
C ALA A 85 13.46 0.39 9.95
N PRO A 86 14.27 0.79 10.95
CA PRO A 86 15.72 0.64 10.92
C PRO A 86 16.22 -0.77 10.55
N ALA A 87 15.59 -1.81 11.10
CA ALA A 87 15.93 -3.19 10.74
C ALA A 87 15.66 -3.51 9.26
N SER A 88 14.62 -2.92 8.67
CA SER A 88 14.30 -3.07 7.25
C SER A 88 15.33 -2.39 6.36
N MET A 89 15.78 -1.19 6.74
CA MET A 89 16.84 -0.47 6.00
C MET A 89 18.16 -1.24 6.01
N LEU A 90 18.52 -1.82 7.16
CA LEU A 90 19.72 -2.66 7.27
C LEU A 90 19.63 -3.88 6.34
N ALA A 91 18.49 -4.56 6.29
CA ALA A 91 18.27 -5.69 5.40
C ALA A 91 18.41 -5.28 3.92
N GLU A 92 17.89 -4.11 3.52
CA GLU A 92 18.01 -3.60 2.15
C GLU A 92 19.46 -3.28 1.76
N GLN A 93 20.31 -2.83 2.68
CA GLN A 93 21.74 -2.66 2.43
C GLN A 93 22.39 -4.00 2.06
N LEU A 94 22.03 -5.08 2.78
CA LEU A 94 22.54 -6.43 2.50
C LEU A 94 22.00 -6.98 1.16
N VAL A 95 20.71 -6.77 0.87
CA VAL A 95 20.13 -7.13 -0.44
C VAL A 95 20.82 -6.41 -1.59
N ASN A 96 21.12 -5.11 -1.44
CA ASN A 96 21.82 -4.34 -2.45
C ASN A 96 23.25 -4.85 -2.65
N ALA A 97 23.94 -5.28 -1.59
CA ALA A 97 25.28 -5.84 -1.69
C ALA A 97 25.30 -7.21 -2.41
N MET A 98 24.29 -8.07 -2.15
CA MET A 98 24.17 -9.36 -2.82
C MET A 98 23.70 -9.23 -4.27
N ALA A 99 22.91 -8.21 -4.59
CA ALA A 99 22.38 -7.89 -5.93
C ALA A 99 21.76 -9.10 -6.66
N CYS A 100 21.15 -10.04 -5.90
CA CYS A 100 20.59 -11.25 -6.45
C CYS A 100 19.27 -11.01 -7.20
N ASN A 101 18.98 -11.84 -8.20
CA ASN A 101 17.68 -11.92 -8.84
C ASN A 101 16.94 -13.18 -8.35
N ALA A 102 15.92 -12.99 -7.52
CA ALA A 102 15.15 -14.05 -6.88
C ALA A 102 14.01 -14.58 -7.79
N LEU A 103 14.28 -14.78 -9.09
CA LEU A 103 13.27 -15.22 -10.05
C LEU A 103 12.91 -16.69 -9.90
N ILE A 104 13.91 -17.57 -9.80
CA ILE A 104 13.76 -19.01 -9.63
C ILE A 104 14.60 -19.51 -8.45
N TRP A 105 14.22 -20.63 -7.88
CA TRP A 105 14.92 -21.24 -6.75
C TRP A 105 16.41 -21.44 -7.04
N GLN A 106 16.75 -21.98 -8.22
CA GLN A 106 18.11 -22.33 -8.58
C GLN A 106 19.08 -21.13 -8.56
N THR A 107 18.58 -19.95 -8.92
CA THR A 107 19.41 -18.71 -8.93
C THR A 107 19.50 -18.04 -7.57
N SER A 108 18.54 -18.31 -6.68
CA SER A 108 18.48 -17.68 -5.34
C SER A 108 17.72 -18.58 -4.35
N PRO A 109 18.27 -19.74 -3.94
CA PRO A 109 17.58 -20.66 -3.05
C PRO A 109 17.17 -20.01 -1.72
N ALA A 110 18.10 -19.31 -1.07
CA ALA A 110 17.82 -18.62 0.20
C ALA A 110 16.71 -17.56 0.06
N ALA A 111 16.67 -16.82 -1.05
CA ALA A 111 15.64 -15.81 -1.25
C ALA A 111 14.25 -16.46 -1.41
N THR A 112 14.16 -17.55 -2.16
CA THR A 112 12.91 -18.29 -2.39
C THR A 112 12.41 -18.94 -1.09
N GLU A 113 13.26 -19.64 -0.37
CA GLU A 113 12.87 -20.37 0.86
C GLU A 113 12.52 -19.39 2.00
N ILE A 114 13.27 -18.31 2.17
CA ILE A 114 12.93 -17.27 3.13
C ILE A 114 11.60 -16.60 2.77
N GLU A 115 11.29 -16.39 1.47
CA GLU A 115 10.00 -15.86 1.06
C GLU A 115 8.85 -16.79 1.47
N GLN A 116 8.96 -18.10 1.22
CA GLN A 116 7.97 -19.09 1.64
C GLN A 116 7.75 -19.06 3.15
N VAL A 117 8.83 -19.07 3.94
CA VAL A 117 8.75 -19.03 5.41
C VAL A 117 8.12 -17.70 5.89
N MET A 118 8.50 -16.56 5.32
CA MET A 118 7.96 -15.27 5.74
C MET A 118 6.48 -15.12 5.41
N VAL A 119 6.05 -15.61 4.27
CA VAL A 119 4.63 -15.64 3.91
C VAL A 119 3.84 -16.53 4.87
N ASP A 120 4.36 -17.70 5.24
CA ASP A 120 3.69 -18.57 6.22
C ASP A 120 3.66 -17.94 7.63
N TRP A 121 4.73 -17.31 8.09
CA TRP A 121 4.72 -16.58 9.36
C TRP A 121 3.68 -15.46 9.37
N LEU A 122 3.54 -14.73 8.28
CA LEU A 122 2.52 -13.69 8.16
C LEU A 122 1.11 -14.29 8.09
N ARG A 123 0.90 -15.41 7.39
CA ARG A 123 -0.36 -16.16 7.40
C ARG A 123 -0.80 -16.47 8.83
N GLN A 124 0.11 -17.06 9.62
CA GLN A 124 -0.14 -17.38 11.03
C GLN A 124 -0.43 -16.12 11.86
N ALA A 125 0.39 -15.06 11.69
CA ALA A 125 0.24 -13.81 12.41
C ALA A 125 -1.11 -13.12 12.14
N LEU A 126 -1.62 -13.22 10.92
CA LEU A 126 -2.90 -12.67 10.49
C LEU A 126 -4.09 -13.55 10.90
N GLY A 127 -3.84 -14.79 11.35
CA GLY A 127 -4.89 -15.76 11.70
C GLY A 127 -5.58 -16.37 10.49
N LEU A 128 -4.93 -16.38 9.32
CA LEU A 128 -5.44 -17.07 8.14
C LEU A 128 -5.25 -18.59 8.29
N PRO A 129 -6.22 -19.40 7.83
CA PRO A 129 -6.16 -20.85 7.96
C PRO A 129 -4.99 -21.47 7.16
N GLU A 130 -4.66 -22.71 7.47
CA GLU A 130 -3.81 -23.55 6.64
C GLU A 130 -4.40 -23.68 5.23
N GLY A 131 -3.53 -23.81 4.23
CA GLY A 131 -3.95 -23.86 2.83
C GLY A 131 -3.82 -22.55 2.08
N PHE A 132 -3.70 -21.41 2.78
CA PHE A 132 -3.23 -20.19 2.11
C PHE A 132 -1.72 -20.24 1.94
N VAL A 133 -1.28 -20.11 0.71
CA VAL A 133 0.13 -19.90 0.34
C VAL A 133 0.25 -18.54 -0.32
N GLY A 134 1.45 -18.05 -0.61
CA GLY A 134 1.53 -16.74 -1.22
C GLY A 134 2.90 -16.36 -1.75
N THR A 135 3.00 -15.14 -2.23
CA THR A 135 4.20 -14.53 -2.79
C THR A 135 4.28 -13.04 -2.45
N ILE A 136 5.49 -12.49 -2.56
CA ILE A 136 5.74 -11.07 -2.30
C ILE A 136 5.89 -10.32 -3.62
N HIS A 137 4.94 -9.42 -3.89
CA HIS A 137 4.96 -8.47 -5.00
C HIS A 137 5.67 -7.16 -4.62
N ASP A 138 5.99 -6.34 -5.63
CA ASP A 138 6.42 -4.95 -5.46
C ASP A 138 5.27 -4.05 -4.96
N SER A 139 4.05 -4.32 -5.37
CA SER A 139 2.89 -3.48 -5.06
C SER A 139 1.61 -4.30 -4.99
N ALA A 140 0.64 -3.82 -4.19
CA ALA A 140 -0.72 -4.33 -4.24
C ALA A 140 -1.35 -4.17 -5.64
N THR A 141 -0.90 -3.19 -6.43
CA THR A 141 -1.35 -3.02 -7.82
C THR A 141 -1.02 -4.25 -8.66
N ASN A 142 0.21 -4.77 -8.56
CA ASN A 142 0.61 -5.99 -9.27
C ASN A 142 -0.07 -7.25 -8.71
N ALA A 143 -0.28 -7.34 -7.41
CA ALA A 143 -1.04 -8.45 -6.80
C ALA A 143 -2.51 -8.46 -7.27
N THR A 144 -3.17 -7.29 -7.26
CA THR A 144 -4.54 -7.14 -7.76
C THR A 144 -4.62 -7.41 -9.26
N LEU A 145 -3.65 -6.94 -10.04
CA LEU A 145 -3.59 -7.26 -11.48
C LEU A 145 -3.46 -8.77 -11.71
N SER A 146 -2.58 -9.45 -10.97
CA SER A 146 -2.42 -10.92 -11.05
C SER A 146 -3.72 -11.63 -10.72
N ALA A 147 -4.44 -11.20 -9.67
CA ALA A 147 -5.74 -11.74 -9.32
C ALA A 147 -6.78 -11.50 -10.43
N VAL A 148 -6.87 -10.28 -10.97
CA VAL A 148 -7.81 -9.94 -12.06
C VAL A 148 -7.51 -10.74 -13.33
N LEU A 149 -6.23 -10.91 -13.69
CA LEU A 149 -5.84 -11.74 -14.83
C LEU A 149 -6.25 -13.20 -14.61
N THR A 150 -6.03 -13.74 -13.40
CA THR A 150 -6.43 -15.11 -13.06
C THR A 150 -7.95 -15.29 -13.11
N MET A 151 -8.72 -14.34 -12.59
CA MET A 151 -10.19 -14.34 -12.67
C MET A 151 -10.67 -14.29 -14.12
N ARG A 152 -10.06 -13.43 -14.95
CA ARG A 152 -10.34 -13.32 -16.38
C ARG A 152 -10.12 -14.64 -17.09
N GLU A 153 -8.96 -15.26 -16.88
CA GLU A 153 -8.64 -16.52 -17.54
C GLU A 153 -9.52 -17.68 -17.08
N ARG A 154 -9.86 -17.74 -15.78
CA ARG A 154 -10.86 -18.70 -15.27
C ARG A 154 -12.21 -18.55 -15.99
N ALA A 155 -12.71 -17.33 -16.13
CA ALA A 155 -13.98 -17.04 -16.80
C ALA A 155 -13.95 -17.42 -18.30
N LEU A 156 -12.77 -17.36 -18.94
CA LEU A 156 -12.55 -17.73 -20.33
C LEU A 156 -12.14 -19.20 -20.52
N GLY A 157 -12.04 -19.99 -19.45
CA GLY A 157 -11.52 -21.36 -19.50
C GLY A 157 -10.08 -21.43 -19.98
N TRP A 158 -9.27 -20.40 -19.69
CA TRP A 158 -7.88 -20.18 -20.10
C TRP A 158 -7.63 -20.03 -21.59
N ARG A 159 -8.69 -19.85 -22.41
CA ARG A 159 -8.54 -19.60 -23.86
C ARG A 159 -7.95 -18.22 -24.16
N GLY A 160 -8.10 -17.25 -23.23
CA GLY A 160 -7.56 -15.91 -23.41
C GLY A 160 -6.03 -15.87 -23.51
N LEU A 161 -5.32 -16.88 -22.99
CA LEU A 161 -3.87 -16.98 -23.08
C LEU A 161 -3.38 -17.16 -24.52
N ASP A 162 -4.10 -17.94 -25.32
CA ASP A 162 -3.73 -18.29 -26.71
C ASP A 162 -4.47 -17.41 -27.72
N GLU A 163 -5.77 -17.18 -27.50
CA GLU A 163 -6.66 -16.53 -28.48
C GLU A 163 -6.76 -14.99 -28.25
N GLY A 164 -6.33 -14.51 -27.08
CA GLY A 164 -6.55 -13.12 -26.67
C GLY A 164 -8.01 -12.85 -26.33
N LEU A 165 -8.42 -11.56 -26.36
CA LEU A 165 -9.77 -11.15 -25.97
C LEU A 165 -10.66 -10.76 -27.15
N SER A 166 -10.17 -10.88 -28.37
CA SER A 166 -10.98 -10.59 -29.57
C SER A 166 -12.10 -11.61 -29.70
N GLY A 167 -13.36 -11.15 -29.71
CA GLY A 167 -14.54 -12.04 -29.77
C GLY A 167 -14.90 -12.70 -28.42
N ALA A 168 -14.16 -12.43 -27.35
CA ALA A 168 -14.53 -12.90 -26.03
C ALA A 168 -15.81 -12.19 -25.50
N PRO A 169 -16.62 -12.86 -24.66
CA PRO A 169 -17.77 -12.20 -24.03
C PRO A 169 -17.35 -11.05 -23.13
N ALA A 170 -18.26 -10.10 -22.91
CA ALA A 170 -18.03 -9.01 -21.98
C ALA A 170 -18.00 -9.56 -20.54
N LEU A 171 -16.81 -9.63 -19.96
CA LEU A 171 -16.57 -10.10 -18.60
C LEU A 171 -16.87 -9.00 -17.59
N ARG A 172 -17.68 -9.29 -16.57
CA ARG A 172 -18.11 -8.33 -15.56
C ARG A 172 -17.38 -8.55 -14.24
N PHE A 173 -16.81 -7.49 -13.70
CA PHE A 173 -16.15 -7.48 -12.40
C PHE A 173 -16.89 -6.56 -11.44
N TYR A 174 -16.99 -6.95 -10.18
CA TYR A 174 -17.77 -6.25 -9.17
C TYR A 174 -16.87 -5.72 -8.06
N ALA A 175 -17.03 -4.44 -7.70
CA ALA A 175 -16.31 -3.80 -6.60
C ALA A 175 -17.12 -2.62 -6.07
N SER A 176 -16.95 -2.24 -4.79
CA SER A 176 -17.52 -1.00 -4.28
C SER A 176 -16.82 0.24 -4.83
N ALA A 177 -17.43 1.40 -4.68
CA ALA A 177 -16.79 2.69 -5.01
C ALA A 177 -15.60 3.00 -4.08
N GLU A 178 -15.52 2.35 -2.93
CA GLU A 178 -14.48 2.56 -1.92
C GLU A 178 -13.17 1.82 -2.22
N THR A 179 -13.15 0.93 -3.24
CA THR A 179 -11.92 0.25 -3.68
C THR A 179 -10.91 1.25 -4.22
N HIS A 180 -9.63 0.94 -4.00
CA HIS A 180 -8.53 1.75 -4.51
C HIS A 180 -8.49 1.78 -6.05
N SER A 181 -8.03 2.89 -6.62
CA SER A 181 -7.89 3.07 -8.08
C SER A 181 -6.98 2.05 -8.79
N SER A 182 -6.19 1.27 -8.04
CA SER A 182 -5.45 0.13 -8.56
C SER A 182 -6.36 -0.94 -9.17
N VAL A 183 -7.58 -1.11 -8.65
CA VAL A 183 -8.60 -2.00 -9.20
C VAL A 183 -9.02 -1.52 -10.59
N ASP A 184 -9.38 -0.24 -10.71
CA ASP A 184 -9.73 0.38 -12.01
C ASP A 184 -8.58 0.25 -13.01
N LYS A 185 -7.34 0.46 -12.55
CA LYS A 185 -6.14 0.29 -13.37
C LYS A 185 -5.93 -1.17 -13.79
N ALA A 186 -6.10 -2.13 -12.88
CA ALA A 186 -5.98 -3.56 -13.18
C ALA A 186 -6.99 -4.00 -14.25
N ILE A 187 -8.24 -3.59 -14.13
CA ILE A 187 -9.31 -3.86 -15.13
C ILE A 187 -8.94 -3.30 -16.50
N ARG A 188 -8.38 -2.08 -16.56
CA ARG A 188 -7.95 -1.46 -17.83
C ARG A 188 -6.76 -2.18 -18.44
N VAL A 189 -5.73 -2.48 -17.64
CA VAL A 189 -4.50 -3.15 -18.08
C VAL A 189 -4.79 -4.59 -18.52
N ALA A 190 -5.71 -5.28 -17.81
CA ALA A 190 -6.15 -6.62 -18.17
C ALA A 190 -6.99 -6.69 -19.47
N GLY A 191 -7.23 -5.55 -20.15
CA GLY A 191 -7.99 -5.49 -21.40
C GLY A 191 -9.50 -5.71 -21.24
N ILE A 192 -10.02 -5.72 -20.02
CA ILE A 192 -11.45 -5.96 -19.71
C ILE A 192 -12.28 -4.73 -20.08
N GLY A 193 -11.73 -3.53 -19.94
CA GLY A 193 -12.40 -2.26 -20.20
C GLY A 193 -13.17 -1.73 -18.99
N GLN A 194 -13.01 -0.43 -18.73
CA GLN A 194 -13.54 0.24 -17.54
C GLN A 194 -15.05 0.08 -17.35
N ARG A 195 -15.83 0.03 -18.43
CA ARG A 195 -17.31 -0.13 -18.38
C ARG A 195 -17.73 -1.48 -17.80
N ASN A 196 -16.85 -2.44 -17.75
CA ASN A 196 -17.09 -3.78 -17.25
C ASN A 196 -16.75 -3.93 -15.75
N LEU A 197 -16.24 -2.88 -15.11
CA LEU A 197 -16.15 -2.79 -13.65
C LEU A 197 -17.44 -2.19 -13.10
N VAL A 198 -18.25 -3.03 -12.49
CA VAL A 198 -19.52 -2.64 -11.86
C VAL A 198 -19.20 -2.07 -10.48
N LYS A 199 -19.51 -0.80 -10.25
CA LYS A 199 -19.45 -0.18 -8.94
C LYS A 199 -20.74 -0.49 -8.19
N VAL A 200 -20.71 -1.52 -7.34
CA VAL A 200 -21.84 -1.99 -6.55
C VAL A 200 -22.17 -0.95 -5.48
N PRO A 201 -23.47 -0.62 -5.28
CA PRO A 201 -23.88 0.30 -4.22
C PRO A 201 -23.47 -0.17 -2.83
N THR A 202 -23.14 0.78 -1.97
CA THR A 202 -22.74 0.55 -0.58
C THR A 202 -23.85 0.96 0.39
N ASP A 203 -23.84 0.38 1.60
CA ASP A 203 -24.72 0.79 2.69
C ASP A 203 -24.28 2.13 3.33
N ALA A 204 -25.00 2.59 4.35
CA ALA A 204 -24.69 3.82 5.08
C ALA A 204 -23.31 3.78 5.78
N THR A 205 -22.73 2.60 5.99
CA THR A 205 -21.38 2.42 6.50
C THR A 205 -20.32 2.36 5.41
N ARG A 206 -20.70 2.58 4.13
CA ARG A 206 -19.91 2.51 2.92
C ARG A 206 -19.38 1.10 2.60
N ALA A 207 -20.10 0.09 3.08
CA ALA A 207 -19.77 -1.30 2.82
C ALA A 207 -20.60 -1.84 1.65
N MET A 208 -19.99 -2.53 0.72
CA MET A 208 -20.70 -3.42 -0.20
C MET A 208 -21.31 -4.57 0.59
N THR A 209 -22.60 -4.84 0.35
CA THR A 209 -23.34 -5.93 1.01
C THR A 209 -23.54 -7.10 0.05
N GLY A 210 -23.70 -8.31 0.60
CA GLY A 210 -24.03 -9.49 -0.21
C GLY A 210 -25.31 -9.31 -1.03
N ALA A 211 -26.32 -8.67 -0.47
CA ALA A 211 -27.60 -8.41 -1.17
C ALA A 211 -27.39 -7.49 -2.40
N ALA A 212 -26.62 -6.39 -2.25
CA ALA A 212 -26.34 -5.49 -3.35
C ALA A 212 -25.48 -6.17 -4.44
N LEU A 213 -24.50 -6.98 -4.02
CA LEU A 213 -23.68 -7.79 -4.94
C LEU A 213 -24.54 -8.80 -5.73
N ALA A 214 -25.39 -9.56 -5.04
CA ALA A 214 -26.29 -10.54 -5.69
C ALA A 214 -27.23 -9.89 -6.70
N ALA A 215 -27.78 -8.72 -6.38
CA ALA A 215 -28.65 -7.97 -7.30
C ALA A 215 -27.88 -7.52 -8.56
N ALA A 216 -26.64 -7.03 -8.40
CA ALA A 216 -25.81 -6.62 -9.53
C ALA A 216 -25.44 -7.81 -10.44
N ILE A 217 -25.07 -8.95 -9.87
CA ILE A 217 -24.76 -10.18 -10.61
C ILE A 217 -26.00 -10.65 -11.37
N ALA A 218 -27.18 -10.72 -10.72
CA ALA A 218 -28.41 -11.14 -11.34
C ALA A 218 -28.83 -10.25 -12.52
N ALA A 219 -28.66 -8.93 -12.39
CA ALA A 219 -28.93 -7.97 -13.45
C ALA A 219 -28.03 -8.18 -14.66
N ASP A 220 -26.71 -8.40 -14.47
CA ASP A 220 -25.78 -8.67 -15.55
C ASP A 220 -26.06 -10.02 -16.25
N ARG A 221 -26.39 -11.07 -15.49
CA ARG A 221 -26.78 -12.36 -16.06
C ARG A 221 -28.06 -12.25 -16.93
N ALA A 222 -29.07 -11.51 -16.43
CA ALA A 222 -30.29 -11.25 -17.18
C ALA A 222 -30.05 -10.45 -18.48
N ALA A 223 -29.01 -9.62 -18.51
CA ALA A 223 -28.55 -8.88 -19.69
C ALA A 223 -27.64 -9.72 -20.61
N GLY A 224 -27.38 -10.99 -20.31
CA GLY A 224 -26.51 -11.88 -21.09
C GLY A 224 -25.01 -11.58 -20.93
N LEU A 225 -24.63 -10.82 -19.88
CA LEU A 225 -23.23 -10.55 -19.56
C LEU A 225 -22.65 -11.66 -18.68
N VAL A 226 -21.32 -11.77 -18.67
CA VAL A 226 -20.61 -12.86 -17.98
C VAL A 226 -19.93 -12.35 -16.70
N PRO A 227 -20.47 -12.61 -15.51
CA PRO A 227 -19.76 -12.38 -14.25
C PRO A 227 -18.43 -13.15 -14.22
N ALA A 228 -17.34 -12.49 -13.80
CA ALA A 228 -15.99 -13.05 -13.85
C ALA A 228 -15.21 -12.96 -12.54
N GLY A 229 -15.54 -12.02 -11.64
CA GLY A 229 -14.88 -11.93 -10.35
C GLY A 229 -15.35 -10.76 -9.48
N VAL A 230 -15.06 -10.85 -8.18
CA VAL A 230 -15.43 -9.86 -7.18
C VAL A 230 -14.18 -9.36 -6.47
N ILE A 231 -14.01 -8.04 -6.37
CA ILE A 231 -12.93 -7.40 -5.64
C ILE A 231 -13.52 -6.69 -4.41
N LEU A 232 -13.13 -7.13 -3.22
CA LEU A 232 -13.61 -6.65 -1.94
C LEU A 232 -12.59 -5.69 -1.32
N CYS A 233 -13.10 -4.68 -0.63
CA CYS A 233 -12.30 -3.66 0.04
C CYS A 233 -12.23 -3.94 1.55
N ALA A 234 -11.01 -3.99 2.11
CA ALA A 234 -10.76 -4.02 3.54
C ALA A 234 -9.86 -2.86 3.93
N GLY A 235 -10.44 -1.75 4.36
CA GLY A 235 -9.73 -0.51 4.67
C GLY A 235 -9.52 0.40 3.46
N GLY A 236 -10.60 0.85 2.85
CA GLY A 236 -10.61 1.73 1.68
C GLY A 236 -9.82 3.02 1.88
N THR A 237 -9.21 3.51 0.81
CA THR A 237 -8.23 4.60 0.87
C THR A 237 -8.82 5.92 1.34
N SER A 238 -10.06 6.25 0.96
CA SER A 238 -10.67 7.54 1.29
C SER A 238 -11.10 7.62 2.76
N VAL A 239 -11.83 6.61 3.24
CA VAL A 239 -12.54 6.65 4.53
C VAL A 239 -12.31 5.42 5.41
N GLY A 240 -11.43 4.50 5.00
CA GLY A 240 -11.20 3.27 5.74
C GLY A 240 -12.36 2.26 5.66
N ALA A 241 -13.16 2.29 4.59
CA ALA A 241 -14.33 1.42 4.44
C ALA A 241 -13.96 -0.08 4.43
N PHE A 242 -14.85 -0.89 4.97
CA PHE A 242 -14.76 -2.36 4.93
C PHE A 242 -16.04 -2.91 4.32
N ASP A 243 -15.94 -3.69 3.25
CA ASP A 243 -17.06 -4.42 2.68
C ASP A 243 -17.52 -5.54 3.64
N ARG A 244 -18.77 -6.00 3.50
CA ARG A 244 -19.31 -7.16 4.25
C ARG A 244 -18.71 -8.43 3.66
N ILE A 245 -17.45 -8.72 3.97
CA ILE A 245 -16.63 -9.74 3.30
C ILE A 245 -17.31 -11.10 3.39
N ALA A 246 -17.77 -11.54 4.57
CA ALA A 246 -18.45 -12.83 4.73
C ALA A 246 -19.65 -12.97 3.80
N ASP A 247 -20.51 -11.96 3.77
CA ASP A 247 -21.74 -11.98 2.96
C ASP A 247 -21.42 -11.99 1.46
N CYS A 248 -20.46 -11.14 1.05
CA CYS A 248 -20.05 -11.04 -0.36
C CYS A 248 -19.34 -12.31 -0.85
N VAL A 249 -18.48 -12.90 -0.01
CA VAL A 249 -17.81 -14.17 -0.31
C VAL A 249 -18.84 -15.30 -0.45
N ALA A 250 -19.83 -15.38 0.44
CA ALA A 250 -20.90 -16.39 0.35
C ALA A 250 -21.68 -16.26 -0.97
N VAL A 251 -22.05 -15.04 -1.39
CA VAL A 251 -22.69 -14.76 -2.66
C VAL A 251 -21.79 -15.15 -3.84
N ALA A 252 -20.52 -14.74 -3.82
CA ALA A 252 -19.58 -15.06 -4.90
C ALA A 252 -19.40 -16.58 -5.05
N GLN A 253 -19.27 -17.32 -3.95
CA GLN A 253 -19.18 -18.79 -3.95
C GLN A 253 -20.42 -19.45 -4.54
N ALA A 254 -21.63 -18.98 -4.14
CA ALA A 254 -22.88 -19.49 -4.67
C ALA A 254 -23.01 -19.24 -6.19
N GLU A 255 -22.43 -18.15 -6.69
CA GLU A 255 -22.41 -17.77 -8.10
C GLU A 255 -21.20 -18.37 -8.88
N GLY A 256 -20.32 -19.11 -8.22
CA GLY A 256 -19.10 -19.69 -8.81
C GLY A 256 -18.05 -18.65 -9.21
N LEU A 257 -18.03 -17.49 -8.54
CA LEU A 257 -17.13 -16.38 -8.84
C LEU A 257 -15.95 -16.35 -7.90
N PRO A 258 -14.72 -16.20 -8.41
CA PRO A 258 -13.56 -15.99 -7.57
C PRO A 258 -13.55 -14.58 -6.93
N THR A 259 -12.92 -14.49 -5.75
CA THR A 259 -12.86 -13.28 -4.94
C THR A 259 -11.42 -12.85 -4.66
N HIS A 260 -11.18 -11.54 -4.66
CA HIS A 260 -9.92 -10.92 -4.22
C HIS A 260 -10.22 -9.86 -3.17
N VAL A 261 -9.50 -9.90 -2.04
CA VAL A 261 -9.63 -8.89 -0.96
C VAL A 261 -8.42 -7.95 -1.01
N ASP A 262 -8.66 -6.69 -1.32
CA ASP A 262 -7.67 -5.62 -1.18
C ASP A 262 -7.70 -5.08 0.26
N ALA A 263 -6.74 -5.55 1.06
CA ALA A 263 -6.47 -5.11 2.42
C ALA A 263 -5.13 -4.38 2.51
N ALA A 264 -4.73 -3.67 1.46
CA ALA A 264 -3.40 -3.12 1.27
C ALA A 264 -2.85 -2.37 2.49
N TRP A 265 -3.68 -1.59 3.18
CA TRP A 265 -3.29 -0.90 4.41
C TRP A 265 -3.75 -1.66 5.65
N ALA A 266 -5.06 -1.92 5.75
CA ALA A 266 -5.67 -2.42 6.97
C ALA A 266 -5.27 -3.87 7.29
N GLY A 267 -4.86 -4.65 6.30
CA GLY A 267 -4.38 -6.02 6.51
C GLY A 267 -3.27 -6.12 7.54
N SER A 268 -2.39 -5.12 7.64
CA SER A 268 -1.36 -5.08 8.68
C SER A 268 -1.93 -5.06 10.11
N ALA A 269 -3.12 -4.46 10.31
CA ALA A 269 -3.75 -4.40 11.62
C ALA A 269 -4.26 -5.78 12.10
N MET A 270 -4.45 -6.72 11.19
CA MET A 270 -5.00 -8.04 11.49
C MET A 270 -4.02 -8.97 12.22
N ILE A 271 -2.76 -8.54 12.39
CA ILE A 271 -1.84 -9.20 13.34
C ILE A 271 -2.35 -9.03 14.79
N CYS A 272 -3.19 -8.00 15.06
CA CYS A 272 -3.88 -7.77 16.33
C CYS A 272 -5.21 -8.54 16.32
N PRO A 273 -5.40 -9.55 17.16
CA PRO A 273 -6.61 -10.39 17.14
C PRO A 273 -7.92 -9.61 17.28
N GLU A 274 -7.91 -8.52 18.05
CA GLU A 274 -9.07 -7.67 18.30
C GLU A 274 -9.58 -6.91 17.05
N PHE A 275 -8.75 -6.75 16.01
CA PHE A 275 -9.17 -6.10 14.76
C PHE A 275 -9.65 -7.08 13.68
N ARG A 276 -9.41 -8.39 13.86
CA ARG A 276 -9.81 -9.44 12.88
C ARG A 276 -11.32 -9.46 12.59
N PRO A 277 -12.24 -9.13 13.50
CA PRO A 277 -13.66 -9.02 13.15
C PRO A 277 -13.95 -8.05 11.98
N LEU A 278 -13.08 -7.08 11.69
CA LEU A 278 -13.23 -6.15 10.57
C LEU A 278 -13.15 -6.82 9.20
N TRP A 279 -12.51 -7.98 9.09
CA TRP A 279 -12.42 -8.74 7.85
C TRP A 279 -12.97 -10.17 7.98
N ALA A 280 -13.93 -10.38 8.89
CA ALA A 280 -14.57 -11.68 9.08
C ALA A 280 -15.08 -12.24 7.74
N GLY A 281 -14.82 -13.53 7.47
CA GLY A 281 -15.13 -14.19 6.20
C GLY A 281 -13.99 -14.13 5.18
N VAL A 282 -12.87 -13.45 5.49
CA VAL A 282 -11.71 -13.37 4.59
C VAL A 282 -11.11 -14.75 4.28
N GLU A 283 -11.26 -15.70 5.19
CA GLU A 283 -10.86 -17.09 5.03
C GLU A 283 -11.62 -17.80 3.87
N GLY A 284 -12.74 -17.24 3.45
CA GLY A 284 -13.51 -17.69 2.29
C GLY A 284 -12.98 -17.17 0.95
N ALA A 285 -12.19 -16.11 0.93
CA ALA A 285 -11.69 -15.48 -0.30
C ALA A 285 -10.63 -16.35 -1.02
N ASP A 286 -10.53 -16.19 -2.35
CA ASP A 286 -9.53 -16.92 -3.17
C ASP A 286 -8.17 -16.25 -3.15
N SER A 287 -8.13 -14.92 -3.01
CA SER A 287 -6.92 -14.11 -2.97
C SER A 287 -7.06 -12.93 -2.00
N ILE A 288 -5.98 -12.62 -1.29
CA ILE A 288 -5.91 -11.50 -0.34
C ILE A 288 -4.59 -10.78 -0.57
N VAL A 289 -4.58 -9.44 -0.59
CA VAL A 289 -3.34 -8.66 -0.60
C VAL A 289 -3.27 -7.69 0.56
N PHE A 290 -2.10 -7.58 1.17
CA PHE A 290 -1.78 -6.49 2.09
C PHE A 290 -0.33 -6.03 1.93
N ASN A 291 -0.03 -4.80 2.40
CA ASN A 291 1.27 -4.18 2.20
C ASN A 291 2.04 -4.03 3.52
N PRO A 292 2.95 -4.94 3.87
CA PRO A 292 3.87 -4.72 4.98
C PRO A 292 4.64 -3.40 4.90
N HIS A 293 4.90 -2.88 3.69
CA HIS A 293 5.56 -1.60 3.49
C HIS A 293 4.72 -0.38 3.90
N LYS A 294 3.40 -0.55 4.18
CA LYS A 294 2.57 0.55 4.69
C LYS A 294 2.62 0.64 6.21
N TRP A 295 2.26 -0.41 6.94
CA TRP A 295 2.06 -0.29 8.38
C TRP A 295 2.88 -1.25 9.25
N LEU A 296 3.55 -2.26 8.66
CA LEU A 296 4.43 -3.16 9.40
C LEU A 296 5.90 -2.74 9.43
N GLY A 297 6.27 -1.61 8.83
CA GLY A 297 7.63 -1.11 8.88
C GLY A 297 8.60 -1.72 7.85
N ALA A 298 8.14 -2.59 6.97
CA ALA A 298 8.97 -3.03 5.86
C ALA A 298 9.20 -1.86 4.89
N GLN A 299 10.45 -1.64 4.50
CA GLN A 299 10.77 -0.59 3.53
C GLN A 299 10.06 -0.85 2.19
N PHE A 300 9.55 0.22 1.57
CA PHE A 300 8.98 0.20 0.24
C PHE A 300 10.02 -0.35 -0.78
N ASP A 301 9.74 -1.48 -1.53
CA ASP A 301 8.43 -2.06 -1.70
C ASP A 301 8.33 -3.48 -1.09
N CYS A 302 7.13 -3.84 -0.61
CA CYS A 302 6.82 -5.16 -0.11
C CYS A 302 5.28 -5.31 0.03
N SER A 303 4.66 -6.12 -0.84
CA SER A 303 3.24 -6.43 -0.83
C SER A 303 3.06 -7.93 -0.83
N VAL A 304 2.33 -8.49 0.12
CA VAL A 304 2.10 -9.93 0.23
C VAL A 304 0.74 -10.28 -0.32
N GLN A 305 0.71 -11.20 -1.27
CA GLN A 305 -0.52 -11.81 -1.77
C GLN A 305 -0.62 -13.23 -1.21
N PHE A 306 -1.77 -13.56 -0.63
CA PHE A 306 -2.16 -14.93 -0.27
C PHE A 306 -3.14 -15.49 -1.29
N LEU A 307 -3.03 -16.77 -1.56
CA LEU A 307 -3.82 -17.51 -2.54
C LEU A 307 -4.27 -18.84 -1.94
N LYS A 308 -5.53 -19.22 -2.17
CA LYS A 308 -6.01 -20.58 -1.88
C LYS A 308 -5.59 -21.57 -2.96
N ASP A 309 -5.66 -21.17 -4.23
CA ASP A 309 -5.27 -21.96 -5.37
C ASP A 309 -4.16 -21.22 -6.15
N PRO A 310 -2.89 -21.45 -5.79
CA PRO A 310 -1.78 -20.88 -6.53
C PRO A 310 -1.67 -21.44 -7.95
N GLY A 311 -2.14 -22.68 -8.19
CA GLY A 311 -2.08 -23.32 -9.49
C GLY A 311 -2.82 -22.55 -10.57
N ALA A 312 -3.94 -21.92 -10.24
CA ALA A 312 -4.67 -21.08 -11.18
C ALA A 312 -3.87 -19.83 -11.60
N GLN A 313 -3.18 -19.19 -10.65
CA GLN A 313 -2.35 -18.01 -10.93
C GLN A 313 -1.09 -18.41 -11.71
N VAL A 314 -0.44 -19.51 -11.34
CA VAL A 314 0.70 -20.08 -12.08
C VAL A 314 0.29 -20.46 -13.51
N ARG A 315 -0.89 -21.08 -13.70
CA ARG A 315 -1.41 -21.38 -15.04
C ARG A 315 -1.62 -20.11 -15.88
N THR A 316 -2.00 -19.01 -15.24
CA THR A 316 -2.26 -17.73 -15.92
C THR A 316 -0.99 -16.96 -16.26
N LEU A 317 0.00 -16.94 -15.37
CA LEU A 317 1.17 -16.09 -15.48
C LEU A 317 2.46 -16.84 -15.84
N GLY A 318 2.47 -18.15 -15.60
CA GLY A 318 3.66 -18.97 -15.76
C GLY A 318 4.06 -19.13 -17.22
N LEU A 319 5.34 -18.93 -17.47
CA LEU A 319 6.00 -19.24 -18.73
C LEU A 319 7.23 -20.09 -18.41
N ARG A 320 7.35 -21.27 -19.05
CA ARG A 320 8.44 -22.24 -18.83
C ARG A 320 9.32 -22.39 -20.08
N PRO A 321 10.05 -21.34 -20.50
CA PRO A 321 11.04 -21.52 -21.54
C PRO A 321 12.16 -22.44 -21.05
N THR A 322 12.77 -23.20 -21.96
CA THR A 322 13.76 -24.25 -21.65
C THR A 322 14.90 -23.80 -20.74
N TYR A 323 15.33 -22.54 -20.86
CA TYR A 323 16.42 -21.98 -20.01
C TYR A 323 15.98 -21.68 -18.55
N LEU A 324 14.68 -21.73 -18.25
CA LEU A 324 14.11 -21.61 -16.90
C LEU A 324 13.62 -22.94 -16.34
N GLU A 325 13.73 -24.03 -17.10
CA GLU A 325 13.35 -25.35 -16.60
C GLU A 325 14.34 -25.79 -15.52
N THR A 326 13.82 -25.93 -14.29
CA THR A 326 14.58 -26.50 -13.20
C THR A 326 14.40 -28.01 -13.26
N ALA A 327 15.41 -28.72 -13.75
CA ALA A 327 15.33 -30.16 -13.94
C ALA A 327 15.06 -30.92 -12.62
N GLY A 328 13.99 -31.70 -12.55
CA GLY A 328 13.87 -32.88 -11.72
C GLY A 328 13.34 -32.75 -10.31
N ARG A 329 12.65 -31.67 -9.90
CA ARG A 329 12.01 -31.59 -8.57
C ARG A 329 10.66 -30.88 -8.62
N GLU A 330 9.58 -31.66 -8.51
CA GLU A 330 8.20 -31.15 -8.42
C GLU A 330 7.94 -30.27 -7.17
N GLU A 331 8.84 -30.31 -6.18
CA GLU A 331 8.74 -29.57 -4.92
C GLU A 331 9.27 -28.14 -4.99
N ILE A 332 9.89 -27.73 -6.09
CA ILE A 332 10.52 -26.42 -6.22
C ILE A 332 9.51 -25.35 -6.62
N VAL A 333 9.43 -24.28 -5.83
CA VAL A 333 8.65 -23.08 -6.16
C VAL A 333 9.52 -22.10 -6.95
N ASN A 334 9.05 -21.70 -8.13
CA ASN A 334 9.64 -20.65 -8.94
C ASN A 334 8.70 -19.43 -8.96
N PHE A 335 8.99 -18.42 -8.17
CA PHE A 335 8.09 -17.28 -7.98
C PHE A 335 7.94 -16.37 -9.20
N ASN A 336 8.80 -16.46 -10.22
CA ASN A 336 8.57 -15.79 -11.49
C ASN A 336 7.30 -16.25 -12.20
N GLU A 337 6.81 -17.47 -11.90
CA GLU A 337 5.55 -17.99 -12.44
C GLU A 337 4.32 -17.47 -11.67
N TRP A 338 4.51 -16.85 -10.50
CA TRP A 338 3.44 -16.35 -9.62
C TRP A 338 3.18 -14.85 -9.80
N THR A 339 4.04 -14.14 -10.51
CA THR A 339 4.03 -12.68 -10.62
C THR A 339 4.14 -12.24 -12.07
N VAL A 340 3.59 -11.05 -12.39
CA VAL A 340 3.73 -10.46 -13.73
C VAL A 340 5.20 -10.19 -14.09
N PRO A 341 6.03 -9.59 -13.23
CA PRO A 341 7.46 -9.44 -13.51
C PRO A 341 8.21 -10.77 -13.40
N LEU A 342 9.09 -11.06 -14.36
CA LEU A 342 10.01 -12.18 -14.29
C LEU A 342 11.11 -11.95 -13.27
N GLY A 343 11.84 -10.81 -13.36
CA GLY A 343 12.88 -10.45 -12.39
C GLY A 343 12.30 -10.03 -11.06
N ARG A 344 12.89 -10.51 -9.95
CA ARG A 344 12.39 -10.27 -8.59
C ARG A 344 13.51 -9.88 -7.62
N ARG A 345 13.25 -8.88 -6.78
CA ARG A 345 14.13 -8.53 -5.66
C ARG A 345 13.95 -9.51 -4.51
N PHE A 346 14.96 -9.67 -3.68
CA PHE A 346 14.90 -10.41 -2.43
C PHE A 346 14.15 -9.61 -1.34
N ARG A 347 12.83 -9.44 -1.50
CA ARG A 347 11.98 -8.64 -0.59
C ARG A 347 11.76 -9.29 0.76
N ALA A 348 11.82 -10.61 0.84
CA ALA A 348 11.56 -11.36 2.05
C ALA A 348 12.59 -11.07 3.17
N LEU A 349 13.84 -10.71 2.83
CA LEU A 349 14.87 -10.47 3.83
C LEU A 349 14.49 -9.35 4.79
N LYS A 350 13.91 -8.26 4.30
CA LYS A 350 13.49 -7.14 5.15
C LYS A 350 12.33 -7.53 6.09
N LEU A 351 11.41 -8.40 5.66
CA LEU A 351 10.36 -8.95 6.53
C LEU A 351 10.96 -9.79 7.64
N TRP A 352 11.91 -10.66 7.32
CA TRP A 352 12.61 -11.46 8.30
C TRP A 352 13.29 -10.62 9.37
N PHE A 353 13.98 -9.54 8.97
CA PHE A 353 14.61 -8.59 9.90
C PHE A 353 13.57 -7.85 10.75
N VAL A 354 12.50 -7.33 10.16
CA VAL A 354 11.45 -6.62 10.89
C VAL A 354 10.76 -7.54 11.91
N LEU A 355 10.31 -8.73 11.49
CA LEU A 355 9.62 -9.66 12.37
C LEU A 355 10.50 -10.12 13.54
N ARG A 356 11.79 -10.33 13.30
CA ARG A 356 12.73 -10.74 14.35
C ARG A 356 13.19 -9.61 15.26
N ALA A 357 13.38 -8.41 14.71
CA ALA A 357 13.87 -7.26 15.47
C ALA A 357 12.81 -6.68 16.41
N TYR A 358 11.55 -6.68 15.98
CA TYR A 358 10.46 -6.06 16.75
C TYR A 358 9.50 -7.08 17.37
N GLY A 359 9.49 -8.32 16.90
CA GLY A 359 8.53 -9.35 17.30
C GLY A 359 7.08 -8.97 16.95
N LEU A 360 6.17 -9.93 17.04
CA LEU A 360 4.74 -9.62 16.82
C LEU A 360 4.18 -8.72 17.90
N ASP A 361 4.64 -8.84 19.15
CA ASP A 361 4.11 -8.03 20.24
C ASP A 361 4.49 -6.55 20.08
N GLY A 362 5.72 -6.24 19.69
CA GLY A 362 6.15 -4.88 19.42
C GLY A 362 5.41 -4.25 18.23
N LEU A 363 5.17 -5.03 17.17
CA LEU A 363 4.41 -4.58 16.00
C LEU A 363 2.92 -4.37 16.33
N ARG A 364 2.31 -5.28 17.11
CA ARG A 364 0.94 -5.14 17.62
C ARG A 364 0.78 -3.91 18.49
N GLN A 365 1.71 -3.70 19.43
CA GLN A 365 1.65 -2.54 20.32
C GLN A 365 1.70 -1.23 19.53
N ARG A 366 2.55 -1.14 18.52
CA ARG A 366 2.64 0.04 17.64
C ARG A 366 1.33 0.30 16.90
N ILE A 367 0.70 -0.72 16.35
CA ILE A 367 -0.61 -0.57 15.67
C ILE A 367 -1.69 -0.11 16.65
N ARG A 368 -1.74 -0.69 17.85
CA ARG A 368 -2.67 -0.28 18.92
C ARG A 368 -2.47 1.18 19.32
N ASP A 369 -1.22 1.60 19.46
CA ASP A 369 -0.88 2.98 19.80
C ASP A 369 -1.33 3.93 18.69
N HIS A 370 -1.08 3.63 17.43
CA HIS A 370 -1.54 4.45 16.30
C HIS A 370 -3.08 4.58 16.27
N VAL A 371 -3.81 3.48 16.53
CA VAL A 371 -5.29 3.50 16.61
C VAL A 371 -5.74 4.36 17.78
N ARG A 372 -5.17 4.18 18.97
CA ARG A 372 -5.48 4.98 20.17
C ARG A 372 -5.20 6.47 19.93
N TRP A 373 -4.04 6.80 19.35
CA TRP A 373 -3.68 8.19 19.07
C TRP A 373 -4.56 8.83 18.01
N ALA A 374 -5.02 8.08 17.02
CA ALA A 374 -5.96 8.58 16.03
C ALA A 374 -7.32 8.96 16.68
N VAL A 375 -7.82 8.14 17.60
CA VAL A 375 -9.03 8.47 18.41
C VAL A 375 -8.79 9.72 19.24
N ALA A 376 -7.66 9.81 19.95
CA ALA A 376 -7.33 10.99 20.74
C ALA A 376 -7.19 12.27 19.90
N ALA A 377 -6.64 12.17 18.69
CA ALA A 377 -6.58 13.29 17.75
C ALA A 377 -7.98 13.73 17.29
N ARG A 378 -8.85 12.77 16.95
CA ARG A 378 -10.22 13.05 16.59
C ARG A 378 -10.97 13.77 17.70
N ASP A 379 -10.86 13.32 18.96
CA ASP A 379 -11.53 13.94 20.10
C ASP A 379 -11.07 15.40 20.31
N ARG A 380 -9.78 15.65 20.18
CA ARG A 380 -9.21 17.00 20.28
C ARG A 380 -9.67 17.90 19.14
N LEU A 381 -9.72 17.40 17.90
CA LEU A 381 -10.18 18.18 16.75
C LEU A 381 -11.68 18.44 16.83
N ALA A 382 -12.49 17.48 17.27
CA ALA A 382 -13.93 17.64 17.49
C ALA A 382 -14.27 18.71 18.52
N ALA A 383 -13.36 18.97 19.47
CA ALA A 383 -13.54 20.03 20.48
C ALA A 383 -13.22 21.46 19.95
N LEU A 384 -12.65 21.60 18.75
CA LEU A 384 -12.33 22.89 18.17
C LEU A 384 -13.55 23.54 17.51
N PRO A 385 -13.79 24.84 17.74
CA PRO A 385 -14.92 25.55 17.12
C PRO A 385 -14.89 25.46 15.60
N GLY A 386 -16.02 25.13 15.00
CA GLY A 386 -16.20 25.06 13.55
C GLY A 386 -15.61 23.80 12.87
N VAL A 387 -15.02 22.89 13.62
CA VAL A 387 -14.55 21.61 13.11
C VAL A 387 -15.64 20.55 13.23
N GLU A 388 -15.94 19.88 12.16
CA GLU A 388 -16.85 18.73 12.09
C GLU A 388 -16.06 17.47 11.75
N ILE A 389 -16.25 16.42 12.53
CA ILE A 389 -15.72 15.08 12.19
C ILE A 389 -16.67 14.47 11.15
N VAL A 390 -16.16 14.30 9.93
CA VAL A 390 -16.95 13.78 8.81
C VAL A 390 -16.95 12.25 8.77
N THR A 391 -15.80 11.64 9.09
CA THR A 391 -15.70 10.19 9.27
C THR A 391 -15.04 9.87 10.60
N GLU A 392 -15.69 8.99 11.36
CA GLU A 392 -15.15 8.46 12.61
C GLU A 392 -13.91 7.59 12.35
N PRO A 393 -13.00 7.47 13.33
CA PRO A 393 -11.80 6.64 13.17
C PRO A 393 -12.14 5.19 12.80
N ARG A 394 -11.64 4.78 11.63
CA ARG A 394 -11.56 3.39 11.22
C ARG A 394 -10.09 2.97 11.32
N LEU A 395 -9.78 2.15 12.33
CA LEU A 395 -8.39 1.94 12.74
C LEU A 395 -7.71 3.30 13.01
N SER A 396 -6.66 3.66 12.30
CA SER A 396 -5.95 4.92 12.50
C SER A 396 -6.24 6.01 11.44
N LEU A 397 -7.38 5.91 10.74
CA LEU A 397 -7.80 6.83 9.69
C LEU A 397 -9.14 7.48 10.03
N PHE A 398 -9.21 8.82 9.94
CA PHE A 398 -10.44 9.59 10.02
C PHE A 398 -10.37 10.85 9.16
N SER A 399 -11.47 11.58 9.04
CA SER A 399 -11.48 12.87 8.34
C SER A 399 -12.34 13.91 9.05
N PHE A 400 -12.00 15.17 8.82
CA PHE A 400 -12.72 16.32 9.33
C PHE A 400 -12.85 17.41 8.27
N ALA A 401 -13.77 18.34 8.48
CA ALA A 401 -13.98 19.48 7.61
C ALA A 401 -14.44 20.70 8.41
N LEU A 402 -14.44 21.85 7.78
CA LEU A 402 -15.14 23.04 8.20
C LEU A 402 -16.51 23.14 7.50
N GLU A 403 -17.26 24.17 7.79
CA GLU A 403 -18.61 24.40 7.25
C GLU A 403 -18.64 24.38 5.70
N THR A 404 -17.61 24.95 5.04
CA THR A 404 -17.53 25.01 3.59
C THR A 404 -16.28 24.34 3.03
N ASP A 405 -16.38 23.83 1.79
CA ASP A 405 -15.26 23.27 1.04
C ASP A 405 -14.09 24.27 0.94
N ALA A 406 -14.39 25.54 0.62
CA ALA A 406 -13.37 26.58 0.48
C ALA A 406 -12.62 26.88 1.79
N ALA A 407 -13.33 26.91 2.92
CA ALA A 407 -12.70 27.08 4.24
C ALA A 407 -11.83 25.86 4.61
N THR A 408 -12.30 24.66 4.30
CA THR A 408 -11.57 23.42 4.55
C THR A 408 -10.29 23.35 3.72
N GLU A 409 -10.36 23.70 2.43
CA GLU A 409 -9.22 23.75 1.51
C GLU A 409 -8.19 24.79 1.95
N ALA A 410 -8.63 25.99 2.33
CA ALA A 410 -7.77 27.04 2.83
C ALA A 410 -7.08 26.64 4.16
N LEU A 411 -7.77 25.91 5.03
CA LEU A 411 -7.17 25.38 6.25
C LEU A 411 -6.09 24.33 5.94
N LEU A 412 -6.38 23.38 5.05
CA LEU A 412 -5.42 22.37 4.61
C LEU A 412 -4.15 22.99 4.04
N GLN A 413 -4.31 24.02 3.17
CA GLN A 413 -3.18 24.72 2.58
C GLN A 413 -2.29 25.34 3.67
N ARG A 414 -2.88 26.06 4.62
CA ARG A 414 -2.13 26.68 5.75
C ARG A 414 -1.41 25.66 6.60
N ILE A 415 -2.06 24.55 6.94
CA ILE A 415 -1.44 23.47 7.72
C ILE A 415 -0.20 22.94 6.98
N ASN A 416 -0.32 22.72 5.68
CA ASN A 416 0.76 22.17 4.86
C ASN A 416 1.88 23.18 4.59
N ASP A 417 1.55 24.48 4.51
CA ASP A 417 2.54 25.56 4.35
C ASP A 417 3.30 25.87 5.64
N ASP A 418 2.69 25.63 6.81
CA ASP A 418 3.38 25.68 8.11
C ASP A 418 4.51 24.65 8.21
N GLY A 419 4.36 23.49 7.58
CA GLY A 419 5.39 22.46 7.42
C GLY A 419 5.64 21.57 8.62
N ARG A 420 5.08 21.82 9.80
CA ARG A 420 5.24 20.97 11.00
C ARG A 420 4.57 19.63 10.86
N VAL A 421 3.48 19.56 10.10
CA VAL A 421 2.72 18.34 9.77
C VAL A 421 2.36 18.34 8.30
N TYR A 422 2.03 17.19 7.75
CA TYR A 422 1.53 17.07 6.39
C TYR A 422 0.25 16.25 6.34
N LEU A 423 -0.80 16.83 5.75
CA LEU A 423 -2.13 16.24 5.59
C LEU A 423 -2.53 16.19 4.12
N THR A 424 -3.52 15.39 3.78
CA THR A 424 -4.10 15.33 2.43
C THR A 424 -5.61 15.41 2.47
N GLN A 425 -6.18 15.77 1.32
CA GLN A 425 -7.62 15.84 1.12
C GLN A 425 -8.22 14.52 0.66
N SER A 426 -9.55 14.43 0.80
CA SER A 426 -10.40 13.47 0.12
C SER A 426 -11.76 14.13 -0.16
N ARG A 427 -12.67 13.39 -0.80
CA ARG A 427 -14.09 13.78 -0.89
C ARG A 427 -14.96 12.69 -0.30
N VAL A 428 -15.90 13.12 0.53
CA VAL A 428 -16.90 12.25 1.17
C VAL A 428 -18.27 12.79 0.80
N ASP A 429 -19.04 12.04 0.01
CA ASP A 429 -20.34 12.49 -0.56
C ASP A 429 -20.25 13.83 -1.30
N GLY A 430 -19.17 14.03 -2.04
CA GLY A 430 -18.90 15.25 -2.78
C GLY A 430 -18.28 16.38 -1.95
N ARG A 431 -18.34 16.32 -0.61
CA ARG A 431 -17.77 17.31 0.32
C ARG A 431 -16.26 17.15 0.42
N PHE A 432 -15.52 18.26 0.34
CA PHE A 432 -14.08 18.29 0.57
C PHE A 432 -13.77 18.05 2.05
N VAL A 433 -12.86 17.14 2.36
CA VAL A 433 -12.47 16.80 3.73
C VAL A 433 -10.96 16.75 3.87
N ILE A 434 -10.45 17.06 5.05
CA ILE A 434 -9.07 16.84 5.45
C ILE A 434 -8.98 15.45 6.06
N ARG A 435 -8.11 14.63 5.50
CA ARG A 435 -7.88 13.25 5.91
C ARG A 435 -6.67 13.17 6.82
N VAL A 436 -6.81 12.46 7.93
CA VAL A 436 -5.75 12.21 8.91
C VAL A 436 -5.51 10.71 9.00
N GLN A 437 -4.26 10.28 8.81
CA GLN A 437 -3.85 8.89 8.97
C GLN A 437 -2.62 8.82 9.89
N VAL A 438 -2.75 8.15 11.02
CA VAL A 438 -1.65 7.91 11.96
C VAL A 438 -1.00 6.58 11.65
N GLY A 439 0.28 6.55 11.21
CA GLY A 439 0.87 5.29 10.77
C GLY A 439 2.36 5.31 10.46
N SER A 440 3.05 6.47 10.57
CA SER A 440 4.50 6.52 10.44
C SER A 440 5.18 5.68 11.53
N PHE A 441 6.19 4.89 11.16
CA PHE A 441 6.83 3.93 12.06
C PHE A 441 7.41 4.58 13.32
N ASP A 442 7.98 5.78 13.21
CA ASP A 442 8.58 6.53 14.32
C ASP A 442 7.63 7.56 14.95
N CYS A 443 6.33 7.55 14.58
CA CYS A 443 5.32 8.40 15.19
C CYS A 443 5.19 8.10 16.70
N ARG A 444 5.04 9.16 17.48
CA ARG A 444 4.80 9.13 18.94
C ARG A 444 3.55 9.92 19.26
N GLU A 445 3.06 9.77 20.48
CA GLU A 445 1.89 10.51 20.96
C GLU A 445 2.09 12.03 20.86
N GLU A 446 3.29 12.52 21.17
CA GLU A 446 3.65 13.95 21.08
C GLU A 446 3.53 14.52 19.65
N ASP A 447 3.83 13.70 18.62
CA ASP A 447 3.68 14.09 17.21
C ASP A 447 2.19 14.27 16.85
N VAL A 448 1.32 13.39 17.37
CA VAL A 448 -0.13 13.47 17.17
C VAL A 448 -0.75 14.61 17.98
N MET A 449 -0.22 14.91 19.17
CA MET A 449 -0.63 16.08 19.94
C MET A 449 -0.27 17.37 19.19
N LEU A 450 0.91 17.43 18.58
CA LEU A 450 1.34 18.58 17.76
C LEU A 450 0.44 18.77 16.54
N LEU A 451 -0.06 17.70 15.91
CA LEU A 451 -1.05 17.81 14.84
C LEU A 451 -2.27 18.61 15.29
N SER A 452 -2.90 18.22 16.41
CA SER A 452 -4.09 18.90 16.93
C SER A 452 -3.81 20.37 17.28
N LYS A 453 -2.66 20.65 17.87
CA LYS A 453 -2.20 22.02 18.17
C LYS A 453 -1.99 22.84 16.90
N THR A 454 -1.35 22.27 15.87
CA THR A 454 -1.15 22.97 14.59
C THR A 454 -2.47 23.32 13.93
N VAL A 455 -3.44 22.41 13.92
CA VAL A 455 -4.79 22.69 13.38
C VAL A 455 -5.45 23.84 14.16
N GLN A 456 -5.39 23.83 15.49
CA GLN A 456 -5.95 24.88 16.35
C GLN A 456 -5.33 26.25 16.05
N GLU A 457 -4.00 26.33 15.92
CA GLU A 457 -3.28 27.57 15.62
C GLU A 457 -3.64 28.11 14.22
N MET A 458 -3.75 27.21 13.22
CA MET A 458 -4.11 27.59 11.86
C MET A 458 -5.60 28.03 11.75
N LEU A 459 -6.48 27.51 12.58
CA LEU A 459 -7.86 27.99 12.70
C LEU A 459 -7.92 29.40 13.31
N ALA A 460 -7.17 29.65 14.39
CA ALA A 460 -7.15 30.96 15.05
C ALA A 460 -6.62 32.06 14.12
N SER A 461 -5.65 31.75 13.26
CA SER A 461 -5.13 32.70 12.26
C SER A 461 -6.15 33.04 11.16
N CYS A 462 -7.22 32.21 10.96
CA CYS A 462 -8.31 32.53 10.06
C CYS A 462 -9.18 33.69 10.54
N SER A 463 -9.28 33.90 11.85
CA SER A 463 -10.13 34.92 12.45
C SER A 463 -9.49 36.31 12.42
N SER A 464 -8.20 36.42 12.06
CA SER A 464 -7.40 37.65 12.15
C SER A 464 -7.04 38.33 10.82
N GLY A 465 -7.60 37.90 9.67
CA GLY A 465 -7.46 38.55 8.34
C GLY A 465 -6.57 37.81 7.34
N PRO A 466 -6.54 38.22 6.06
CA PRO A 466 -5.79 37.53 5.01
C PRO A 466 -4.28 37.63 5.23
N LEU A 467 -3.56 36.54 4.93
CA LEU A 467 -2.09 36.53 4.89
C LEU A 467 -1.57 37.54 3.87
N PRO A 468 -0.43 38.24 4.15
CA PRO A 468 0.23 39.06 3.14
C PRO A 468 0.68 38.19 1.97
N SER A 469 0.33 38.62 0.78
CA SER A 469 0.78 38.03 -0.49
C SER A 469 2.31 37.99 -0.54
N ARG A 470 2.90 36.83 -0.74
CA ARG A 470 4.32 36.68 -1.10
C ARG A 470 4.54 36.88 -2.59
#